data_0092212b9abdb1faca0d90a33b2b31cd
#
_entry.id   0092212b9abdb1faca0d90a33b2b31cd
#
_cell.length_a   1.000
_cell.length_b   1.000
_cell.length_c   1.000
_cell.angle_alpha   90.00
_cell.angle_beta   90.00
_cell.angle_gamma   90.00
#
_symmetry.space_group_name_H-M   'P 1'
#
loop_
_entity.id
_entity.type
_entity.pdbx_description
1 polymer ?
#
loop_
_entity_poly.entity_id
_entity_poly.type
_entity_poly.pdbx_seq_one_letter_code
_entity_poly.pdbx_strand_id
1 'polypeptide(L)'
;MKTDIFIQAIRNRRNLRFLYGLQEINLEPYYIARNRLGKKVIYGRVRRTNEVRKFEYDRIANIRVVESLRFSPRIPINSFAI
;
A
#
# COMPACT_ATOMS: atom_id res chain seq x y z
N MET A 1 -8.16 -1.98 -11.91
CA MET A 1 -6.68 -2.03 -11.96
C MET A 1 -6.11 -1.79 -10.58
N LYS A 2 -5.02 -2.45 -10.29
CA LYS A 2 -4.37 -2.30 -9.00
C LYS A 2 -4.01 -0.85 -8.68
N THR A 3 -3.46 -0.14 -9.65
CA THR A 3 -3.05 1.25 -9.44
C THR A 3 -4.20 2.11 -8.95
N ASP A 4 -5.37 1.96 -9.54
CA ASP A 4 -6.53 2.76 -9.15
C ASP A 4 -6.96 2.47 -7.73
N ILE A 5 -6.96 1.20 -7.35
CA ILE A 5 -7.31 0.78 -5.99
C ILE A 5 -6.31 1.38 -4.99
N PHE A 6 -5.03 1.32 -5.33
CA PHE A 6 -3.98 1.81 -4.45
C PHE A 6 -4.04 3.34 -4.31
N ILE A 7 -4.25 4.05 -5.41
CA ILE A 7 -4.37 5.50 -5.38
C ILE A 7 -5.55 5.92 -4.50
N GLN A 8 -6.69 5.28 -4.67
CA GLN A 8 -7.87 5.57 -3.87
C GLN A 8 -7.61 5.33 -2.38
N ALA A 9 -6.97 4.21 -2.07
CA ALA A 9 -6.67 3.88 -0.68
C ALA A 9 -5.72 4.90 -0.07
N ILE A 10 -4.71 5.33 -0.81
CA ILE A 10 -3.76 6.34 -0.34
C ILE A 10 -4.48 7.67 -0.09
N ARG A 11 -5.28 8.12 -1.07
CA ARG A 11 -6.00 9.38 -0.96
C ARG A 11 -6.98 9.40 0.22
N ASN A 12 -7.68 8.29 0.41
CA ASN A 12 -8.71 8.20 1.43
C ASN A 12 -8.16 7.70 2.77
N ARG A 13 -6.87 7.46 2.86
CA ARG A 13 -6.21 6.97 4.06
C ARG A 13 -6.85 5.70 4.59
N ARG A 14 -7.09 4.77 3.67
CA ARG A 14 -7.64 3.46 4.00
C ARG A 14 -6.55 2.43 4.01
N ASN A 15 -6.65 1.47 4.90
CA ASN A 15 -5.74 0.35 4.91
C ASN A 15 -6.06 -0.61 3.78
N LEU A 16 -5.05 -1.33 3.34
CA LEU A 16 -5.20 -2.38 2.35
C LEU A 16 -4.89 -3.71 2.99
N ARG A 17 -5.61 -4.74 2.57
CA ARG A 17 -5.27 -6.11 2.87
C ARG A 17 -5.03 -6.85 1.58
N PHE A 18 -3.98 -7.64 1.55
CA PHE A 18 -3.67 -8.45 0.36
C PHE A 18 -2.79 -9.63 0.73
N LEU A 19 -2.69 -10.57 -0.17
CA LEU A 19 -1.75 -11.66 -0.05
C LEU A 19 -0.46 -11.31 -0.77
N TYR A 20 0.65 -11.55 -0.12
CA TYR A 20 1.96 -11.37 -0.71
C TYR A 20 2.73 -12.66 -0.48
N GLY A 21 2.82 -13.47 -1.52
CA GLY A 21 3.24 -14.85 -1.36
C GLY A 21 2.19 -15.57 -0.52
N LEU A 22 2.60 -16.20 0.56
CA LEU A 22 1.71 -16.92 1.45
C LEU A 22 1.29 -16.13 2.69
N GLN A 23 1.69 -14.86 2.75
CA GLN A 23 1.37 -14.03 3.91
C GLN A 23 0.27 -13.04 3.62
N GLU A 24 -0.63 -12.89 4.57
CA GLU A 24 -1.59 -11.80 4.52
C GLU A 24 -0.94 -10.54 5.08
N ILE A 25 -1.03 -9.46 4.31
CA ILE A 25 -0.44 -8.19 4.69
C ILE A 25 -1.57 -7.19 4.94
N ASN A 26 -1.46 -6.46 6.05
CA ASN A 26 -2.33 -5.34 6.35
C ASN A 26 -1.45 -4.09 6.30
N LEU A 27 -1.71 -3.24 5.32
CA LEU A 27 -0.82 -2.14 4.97
C LEU A 27 -1.51 -0.80 5.06
N GLU A 28 -0.82 0.18 5.63
CA GLU A 28 -1.18 1.60 5.49
C GLU A 28 -0.42 2.11 4.28
N PRO A 29 -1.06 2.29 3.14
CA PRO A 29 -0.32 2.63 1.93
C PRO A 29 0.06 4.11 1.89
N TYR A 30 1.28 4.39 1.47
CA TYR A 30 1.79 5.76 1.44
C TYR A 30 2.02 6.29 0.04
N TYR A 31 2.68 5.54 -0.82
CA TYR A 31 2.91 6.00 -2.19
C TYR A 31 3.28 4.84 -3.13
N ILE A 32 3.19 5.14 -4.41
CA ILE A 32 3.50 4.18 -5.48
C ILE A 32 4.77 4.65 -6.18
N ALA A 33 5.61 3.69 -6.55
CA ALA A 33 6.87 3.99 -7.22
C ALA A 33 7.23 2.87 -8.18
N ARG A 34 8.39 2.98 -8.81
CA ARG A 34 8.97 1.89 -9.61
C ARG A 34 10.31 1.52 -9.00
N ASN A 35 10.62 0.23 -9.03
CA ASN A 35 11.92 -0.24 -8.55
C ASN A 35 12.95 -0.13 -9.66
N ARG A 36 14.18 -0.60 -9.40
CA ARG A 36 15.26 -0.55 -10.36
C ARG A 36 14.94 -1.22 -11.69
N LEU A 37 14.12 -2.25 -11.66
CA LEU A 37 13.75 -2.99 -12.86
C LEU A 37 12.54 -2.38 -13.57
N GLY A 38 12.08 -1.23 -13.12
CA GLY A 38 10.94 -0.55 -13.71
C GLY A 38 9.61 -1.14 -13.30
N LYS A 39 9.58 -2.06 -12.35
CA LYS A 39 8.33 -2.68 -11.88
C LYS A 39 7.65 -1.79 -10.87
N LYS A 40 6.33 -1.72 -10.95
CA LYS A 40 5.56 -0.93 -10.00
C LYS A 40 5.57 -1.58 -8.62
N VAL A 41 5.74 -0.74 -7.60
CA VAL A 41 5.71 -1.16 -6.21
C VAL A 41 4.85 -0.19 -5.41
N ILE A 42 4.29 -0.68 -4.30
CA ILE A 42 3.60 0.18 -3.36
C ILE A 42 4.35 0.15 -2.04
N TYR A 43 4.55 1.32 -1.46
CA TYR A 43 5.18 1.47 -0.16
C TYR A 43 4.13 1.77 0.87
N GLY A 44 4.33 1.24 2.06
CA GLY A 44 3.46 1.56 3.17
C GLY A 44 3.99 0.95 4.45
N ARG A 45 3.28 1.19 5.53
CA ARG A 45 3.62 0.65 6.84
C ARG A 45 2.82 -0.63 7.09
N VAL A 46 3.53 -1.72 7.34
CA VAL A 46 2.90 -2.98 7.71
C VAL A 46 2.40 -2.85 9.15
N ARG A 47 1.11 -3.01 9.34
CA ARG A 47 0.51 -2.75 10.64
C ARG A 47 1.04 -3.66 11.75
N ARG A 48 1.28 -4.90 11.41
CA ARG A 48 1.70 -5.88 12.40
C ARG A 48 3.09 -5.60 12.96
N THR A 49 4.01 -5.12 12.13
CA THR A 49 5.40 -4.93 12.51
C THR A 49 5.80 -3.47 12.64
N ASN A 50 4.96 -2.56 12.16
CA ASN A 50 5.27 -1.12 12.08
C ASN A 50 6.42 -0.79 11.14
N GLU A 51 6.84 -1.74 10.31
CA GLU A 51 7.91 -1.50 9.35
C GLU A 51 7.38 -0.89 8.08
N VAL A 52 8.11 0.05 7.51
CA VAL A 52 7.81 0.56 6.18
C VAL A 52 8.46 -0.38 5.18
N ARG A 53 7.65 -0.94 4.29
CA ARG A 53 8.12 -1.90 3.29
C ARG A 53 7.54 -1.58 1.93
N LYS A 54 8.18 -2.13 0.90
CA LYS A 54 7.66 -2.03 -0.46
C LYS A 54 7.20 -3.41 -0.92
N PHE A 55 6.18 -3.40 -1.76
CA PHE A 55 5.60 -4.64 -2.28
C PHE A 55 5.45 -4.52 -3.79
N GLU A 56 5.96 -5.50 -4.52
CA GLU A 56 5.82 -5.51 -5.98
C GLU A 56 4.41 -5.88 -6.38
N TYR A 57 3.84 -5.12 -7.30
CA TYR A 57 2.46 -5.33 -7.77
C TYR A 57 2.24 -6.76 -8.26
N ASP A 58 3.20 -7.32 -8.98
CA ASP A 58 3.08 -8.65 -9.58
C ASP A 58 2.84 -9.74 -8.56
N ARG A 59 3.24 -9.51 -7.33
CA ARG A 59 3.17 -10.50 -6.27
C ARG A 59 2.02 -10.27 -5.31
N ILE A 60 1.23 -9.24 -5.57
CA ILE A 60 0.10 -8.89 -4.72
C ILE A 60 -1.16 -9.53 -5.29
N ALA A 61 -1.91 -10.23 -4.45
CA ALA A 61 -3.16 -10.86 -4.83
C ALA A 61 -4.23 -10.61 -3.78
N ASN A 62 -5.49 -10.80 -4.16
CA ASN A 62 -6.65 -10.70 -3.26
C ASN A 62 -6.68 -9.37 -2.50
N ILE A 63 -6.62 -8.28 -3.25
CA ILE A 63 -6.60 -6.94 -2.67
C ILE A 63 -7.97 -6.55 -2.14
N ARG A 64 -8.00 -6.04 -0.91
CA ARG A 64 -9.20 -5.47 -0.30
C ARG A 64 -8.89 -4.14 0.32
N VAL A 65 -9.80 -3.19 0.18
CA VAL A 65 -9.73 -1.92 0.88
C VAL A 65 -10.50 -2.06 2.18
N VAL A 66 -9.85 -1.76 3.29
CA VAL A 66 -10.49 -1.84 4.59
C VAL A 66 -11.20 -0.52 4.85
N GLU A 67 -12.52 -0.59 4.92
CA GLU A 67 -13.36 0.61 5.03
C GLU A 67 -13.58 1.10 6.45
N SER A 68 -12.76 0.67 7.37
CA SER A 68 -12.93 1.05 8.76
C SER A 68 -12.41 2.47 9.02
N LEU A 69 -11.64 2.66 10.08
CA LEU A 69 -11.15 3.98 10.42
C LEU A 69 -10.00 4.41 9.50
N ARG A 70 -9.96 5.70 9.23
CA ARG A 70 -8.83 6.27 8.50
C ARG A 70 -7.61 6.28 9.40
N PHE A 71 -6.43 6.22 8.80
CA PHE A 71 -5.18 6.31 9.55
C PHE A 71 -4.53 7.67 9.36
N SER A 72 -3.63 8.00 10.29
CA SER A 72 -2.77 9.18 10.15
C SER A 72 -1.39 8.70 9.72
N PRO A 73 -0.85 9.21 8.62
CA PRO A 73 0.46 8.76 8.16
C PRO A 73 1.54 9.06 9.19
N ARG A 74 2.43 8.10 9.39
CA ARG A 74 3.55 8.27 10.29
C ARG A 74 4.73 8.98 9.64
N ILE A 75 4.76 8.97 8.33
CA ILE A 75 5.77 9.70 7.58
C ILE A 75 5.05 10.65 6.65
N PRO A 76 5.69 11.75 6.26
CA PRO A 76 5.06 12.68 5.33
C PRO A 76 4.72 11.99 4.04
N ILE A 77 3.48 12.12 3.62
CA ILE A 77 3.03 11.65 2.34
C ILE A 77 2.98 12.84 1.43
N ASN A 78 3.73 12.78 0.39
CA ASN A 78 3.68 13.83 -0.58
C ASN A 78 2.36 13.77 -1.27
N SER A 79 1.53 14.74 -0.99
CA SER A 79 0.17 14.73 -1.49
C SER A 79 0.12 14.58 -2.98
N PHE A 80 1.19 14.97 -3.60
CA PHE A 80 1.23 14.87 -4.95
C PHE A 80 1.65 13.55 -5.39
N ALA A 81 2.22 12.79 -4.53
CA ALA A 81 2.50 11.43 -4.88
C ALA A 81 1.21 10.77 -5.25
N ILE A 82 0.21 11.52 -5.18
CA ILE A 82 -1.08 10.97 -5.54
C ILE A 82 -1.71 11.78 -6.58
#